data_6b189afafdd01e2a93b3cbb6e716381e
#
_entry.id   6b189afafdd01e2a93b3cbb6e716381e
#
_cell.length_a   1.000
_cell.length_b   1.000
_cell.length_c   1.000
_cell.angle_alpha   90.00
_cell.angle_beta   90.00
_cell.angle_gamma   90.00
#
_symmetry.space_group_name_H-M   'P 1'
#
loop_
_entity.id
_entity.type
_entity.pdbx_description
1 polymer ?
#
loop_
_entity_poly.entity_id
_entity_poly.type
_entity_poly.pdbx_seq_one_letter_code
_entity_poly.pdbx_strand_id
1 'polypeptide(L)'
;MQRCFPDSLLRRLRNEINFARLFKELRWPHKRRNNQLVFVCPLCSETQSAVNPRTNLARCFHCETNFNPIDFTIAVRHCSFVDAVHYLQPWLDD
;
A
#
# COMPACT_ATOMS: atom_id res chain seq x y z
N MET A 1 22.40 -4.51 12.04
CA MET A 1 21.13 -4.96 11.52
C MET A 1 21.26 -5.46 10.10
N GLN A 2 20.89 -6.67 9.88
CA GLN A 2 20.95 -7.28 8.55
C GLN A 2 19.83 -6.80 7.66
N ARG A 3 20.17 -6.47 6.43
CA ARG A 3 19.18 -6.24 5.42
C ARG A 3 18.90 -7.55 4.71
N CYS A 4 17.66 -8.00 4.76
CA CYS A 4 17.30 -9.31 4.23
C CYS A 4 16.85 -9.28 2.78
N PHE A 5 16.58 -8.07 2.22
CA PHE A 5 15.99 -7.97 0.89
C PHE A 5 16.79 -7.06 -0.02
N PRO A 6 17.00 -7.46 -1.28
CA PRO A 6 17.70 -6.59 -2.22
C PRO A 6 16.85 -5.37 -2.58
N ASP A 7 17.53 -4.27 -2.91
CA ASP A 7 16.84 -3.03 -3.28
C ASP A 7 15.95 -3.20 -4.49
N SER A 8 16.33 -4.06 -5.43
CA SER A 8 15.52 -4.31 -6.62
C SER A 8 14.16 -4.92 -6.26
N LEU A 9 14.14 -5.83 -5.30
CA LEU A 9 12.89 -6.41 -4.84
C LEU A 9 12.00 -5.36 -4.18
N LEU A 10 12.57 -4.56 -3.30
CA LEU A 10 11.80 -3.53 -2.61
C LEU A 10 11.24 -2.50 -3.59
N ARG A 11 12.02 -2.14 -4.62
CA ARG A 11 11.54 -1.23 -5.65
C ARG A 11 10.35 -1.82 -6.40
N ARG A 12 10.41 -3.10 -6.75
CA ARG A 12 9.31 -3.77 -7.43
C ARG A 12 8.06 -3.79 -6.56
N LEU A 13 8.22 -4.07 -5.27
CA LEU A 13 7.08 -4.09 -4.35
C LEU A 13 6.42 -2.73 -4.25
N ARG A 14 7.21 -1.64 -4.27
CA ARG A 14 6.65 -0.30 -4.20
C ARG A 14 5.95 0.12 -5.49
N ASN A 15 6.45 -0.35 -6.64
CA ASN A 15 5.99 0.16 -7.93
C ASN A 15 5.02 -0.77 -8.66
N GLU A 16 5.05 -2.07 -8.39
CA GLU A 16 4.29 -3.05 -9.18
C GLU A 16 3.08 -3.63 -8.45
N ILE A 17 3.01 -3.50 -7.14
CA ILE A 17 1.85 -4.01 -6.39
C ILE A 17 0.67 -3.08 -6.64
N ASN A 18 -0.43 -3.65 -7.14
CA ASN A 18 -1.62 -2.90 -7.48
C ASN A 18 -2.43 -2.60 -6.23
N PHE A 19 -2.69 -1.31 -5.95
CA PHE A 19 -3.45 -0.92 -4.75
C PHE A 19 -4.89 -1.41 -4.77
N ALA A 20 -5.53 -1.48 -5.94
CA ALA A 20 -6.90 -1.99 -5.98
C ALA A 20 -6.94 -3.44 -5.53
N ARG A 21 -5.96 -4.24 -5.96
CA ARG A 21 -5.85 -5.62 -5.50
C ARG A 21 -5.53 -5.68 -4.01
N LEU A 22 -4.62 -4.83 -3.56
CA LEU A 22 -4.21 -4.80 -2.16
C LEU A 22 -5.40 -4.50 -1.25
N PHE A 23 -6.20 -3.50 -1.61
CA PHE A 23 -7.38 -3.16 -0.81
C PHE A 23 -8.35 -4.34 -0.75
N LYS A 24 -8.55 -5.05 -1.86
CA LYS A 24 -9.44 -6.20 -1.88
C LYS A 24 -8.91 -7.34 -1.01
N GLU A 25 -7.63 -7.64 -1.14
CA GLU A 25 -7.03 -8.74 -0.37
C GLU A 25 -7.03 -8.44 1.13
N LEU A 26 -6.81 -7.19 1.49
CA LEU A 26 -6.86 -6.77 2.89
C LEU A 26 -8.27 -6.52 3.39
N ARG A 27 -9.25 -6.59 2.50
CA ARG A 27 -10.65 -6.27 2.80
C ARG A 27 -10.75 -4.87 3.41
N TRP A 28 -10.04 -3.94 2.79
CA TRP A 28 -9.96 -2.57 3.29
C TRP A 28 -10.97 -1.69 2.58
N PRO A 29 -11.70 -0.81 3.29
CA PRO A 29 -12.70 0.05 2.68
C PRO A 29 -12.12 0.94 1.60
N HIS A 30 -12.68 0.85 0.40
CA HIS A 30 -12.22 1.61 -0.76
C HIS A 30 -13.33 1.64 -1.80
N LYS A 31 -13.20 2.57 -2.76
CA LYS A 31 -14.13 2.61 -3.90
C LYS A 31 -13.51 3.45 -5.00
N ARG A 32 -14.10 3.35 -6.20
CA ARG A 32 -13.74 4.23 -7.30
C ARG A 32 -14.69 5.41 -7.33
N ARG A 33 -14.12 6.58 -7.55
CA ARG A 33 -14.89 7.81 -7.57
C ARG A 33 -14.23 8.73 -8.59
N ASN A 34 -14.95 9.04 -9.68
CA ASN A 34 -14.44 9.89 -10.74
C ASN A 34 -13.09 9.38 -11.28
N ASN A 35 -13.03 8.08 -11.55
CA ASN A 35 -11.81 7.40 -12.03
C ASN A 35 -10.66 7.43 -11.05
N GLN A 36 -10.94 7.78 -9.80
CA GLN A 36 -9.92 7.79 -8.76
C GLN A 36 -10.22 6.72 -7.73
N LEU A 37 -9.18 6.00 -7.31
CA LEU A 37 -9.31 4.98 -6.27
C LEU A 37 -9.13 5.66 -4.92
N VAL A 38 -10.21 5.71 -4.13
CA VAL A 38 -10.21 6.35 -2.83
C VAL A 38 -10.38 5.31 -1.73
N PHE A 39 -9.90 5.61 -0.54
CA PHE A 39 -9.88 4.64 0.55
C PHE A 39 -9.92 5.35 1.90
N VAL A 40 -10.17 4.56 2.95
CA VAL A 40 -10.11 5.07 4.33
C VAL A 40 -8.66 5.05 4.79
N CYS A 41 -8.18 6.14 5.35
CA CYS A 41 -6.81 6.19 5.86
C CYS A 41 -6.65 5.26 7.07
N PRO A 42 -5.67 4.36 7.08
CA PRO A 42 -5.49 3.45 8.21
C PRO A 42 -4.94 4.12 9.46
N LEU A 43 -4.47 5.37 9.35
CA LEU A 43 -3.90 6.07 10.50
C LEU A 43 -4.90 7.03 11.16
N CYS A 44 -5.66 7.78 10.35
CA CYS A 44 -6.58 8.78 10.89
C CYS A 44 -8.05 8.47 10.65
N SER A 45 -8.34 7.41 9.90
CA SER A 45 -9.71 6.96 9.62
C SER A 45 -10.54 7.90 8.77
N GLU A 46 -9.92 8.92 8.18
CA GLU A 46 -10.61 9.85 7.30
C GLU A 46 -10.71 9.28 5.89
N THR A 47 -11.63 9.83 5.11
CA THR A 47 -11.87 9.34 3.76
C THR A 47 -11.24 10.21 2.68
N GLN A 48 -10.44 11.20 3.06
CA GLN A 48 -9.77 12.10 2.13
C GLN A 48 -8.44 11.50 1.68
N SER A 49 -8.53 10.34 1.06
CA SER A 49 -7.34 9.58 0.67
C SER A 49 -7.53 9.02 -0.72
N ALA A 50 -6.48 9.06 -1.53
CA ALA A 50 -6.56 8.57 -2.90
C ALA A 50 -5.22 8.00 -3.35
N VAL A 51 -5.28 7.09 -4.33
CA VAL A 51 -4.10 6.50 -4.92
C VAL A 51 -3.71 7.27 -6.18
N ASN A 52 -2.43 7.60 -6.30
CA ASN A 52 -1.88 8.17 -7.51
C ASN A 52 -1.31 7.03 -8.36
N PRO A 53 -1.95 6.67 -9.48
CA PRO A 53 -1.49 5.52 -10.26
C PRO A 53 -0.14 5.76 -10.96
N ARG A 54 0.26 7.01 -11.14
CA ARG A 54 1.52 7.30 -11.80
C ARG A 54 2.71 7.00 -10.90
N THR A 55 2.57 7.24 -9.60
CA THR A 55 3.65 7.01 -8.64
C THR A 55 3.43 5.76 -7.81
N ASN A 56 2.25 5.17 -7.91
CA ASN A 56 1.81 4.03 -7.08
C ASN A 56 1.95 4.34 -5.59
N LEU A 57 1.54 5.56 -5.22
CA LEU A 57 1.50 5.98 -3.83
C LEU A 57 0.06 6.28 -3.44
N ALA A 58 -0.28 5.89 -2.23
CA ALA A 58 -1.57 6.22 -1.63
C ALA A 58 -1.32 7.35 -0.65
N ARG A 59 -2.11 8.42 -0.75
CA ARG A 59 -1.90 9.57 0.12
C ARG A 59 -3.18 9.92 0.84
N CYS A 60 -3.06 10.16 2.13
CA CYS A 60 -4.13 10.75 2.93
C CYS A 60 -3.90 12.26 2.98
N PHE A 61 -4.86 13.02 2.46
CA PHE A 61 -4.74 14.48 2.43
C PHE A 61 -5.11 15.12 3.76
N HIS A 62 -5.75 14.33 4.63
CA HIS A 62 -6.10 14.84 5.97
C HIS A 62 -4.89 14.82 6.91
N CYS A 63 -4.21 13.70 7.02
CA CYS A 63 -3.03 13.61 7.89
C CYS A 63 -1.71 13.75 7.11
N GLU A 64 -1.80 13.96 5.80
CA GLU A 64 -0.66 14.23 4.93
C GLU A 64 0.39 13.11 4.95
N THR A 65 -0.07 11.88 4.98
CA THR A 65 0.81 10.71 4.99
C THR A 65 0.75 10.01 3.64
N ASN A 66 1.92 9.62 3.15
CA ASN A 66 2.02 8.82 1.92
C ASN A 66 2.31 7.37 2.29
N PHE A 67 1.69 6.46 1.54
CA PHE A 67 1.91 5.02 1.72
C PHE A 67 2.32 4.41 0.39
N ASN A 68 3.42 3.67 0.37
CA ASN A 68 3.63 2.72 -0.71
C ASN A 68 2.95 1.41 -0.31
N PRO A 69 2.90 0.38 -1.19
CA PRO A 69 2.23 -0.86 -0.82
C PRO A 69 2.76 -1.53 0.45
N ILE A 70 4.07 -1.43 0.69
CA ILE A 70 4.66 -2.00 1.90
C ILE A 70 4.17 -1.24 3.13
N ASP A 71 4.25 0.10 3.09
CA ASP A 71 3.81 0.94 4.20
C ASP A 71 2.34 0.73 4.52
N PHE A 72 1.52 0.61 3.48
CA PHE A 72 0.08 0.41 3.67
C PHE A 72 -0.20 -0.93 4.35
N THR A 73 0.49 -1.98 3.91
CA THR A 73 0.34 -3.31 4.51
C THR A 73 0.73 -3.29 5.98
N ILE A 74 1.83 -2.62 6.32
CA ILE A 74 2.27 -2.49 7.70
C ILE A 74 1.18 -1.81 8.54
N ALA A 75 0.63 -0.70 8.02
CA ALA A 75 -0.36 0.07 8.76
C ALA A 75 -1.65 -0.71 9.00
N VAL A 76 -2.11 -1.46 8.01
CA VAL A 76 -3.37 -2.19 8.11
C VAL A 76 -3.22 -3.47 8.93
N ARG A 77 -2.16 -4.23 8.70
CA ARG A 77 -1.98 -5.52 9.36
C ARG A 77 -1.24 -5.41 10.68
N HIS A 78 -0.73 -4.22 11.02
CA HIS A 78 0.06 -4.02 12.24
C HIS A 78 1.20 -5.01 12.32
N CYS A 79 1.90 -5.18 11.20
CA CYS A 79 2.98 -6.14 11.11
C CYS A 79 4.31 -5.43 10.89
N SER A 80 5.40 -6.20 10.91
CA SER A 80 6.72 -5.66 10.67
C SER A 80 6.96 -5.42 9.18
N PHE A 81 8.03 -4.69 8.88
CA PHE A 81 8.47 -4.50 7.50
C PHE A 81 8.74 -5.85 6.83
N VAL A 82 9.42 -6.74 7.53
CA VAL A 82 9.74 -8.07 6.98
C VAL A 82 8.48 -8.85 6.67
N ASP A 83 7.51 -8.83 7.58
CA ASP A 83 6.25 -9.52 7.36
C ASP A 83 5.49 -8.95 6.17
N ALA A 84 5.50 -7.63 6.02
CA ALA A 84 4.83 -7.00 4.88
C ALA A 84 5.47 -7.41 3.56
N VAL A 85 6.80 -7.45 3.52
CA VAL A 85 7.50 -7.87 2.31
C VAL A 85 7.15 -9.32 1.96
N HIS A 86 7.16 -10.21 2.96
CA HIS A 86 6.81 -11.61 2.73
C HIS A 86 5.36 -11.76 2.26
N TYR A 87 4.47 -10.93 2.76
CA TYR A 87 3.08 -10.96 2.36
C TYR A 87 2.92 -10.58 0.89
N LEU A 88 3.66 -9.58 0.44
CA LEU A 88 3.50 -9.03 -0.91
C LEU A 88 4.38 -9.72 -1.96
N GLN A 89 5.49 -10.32 -1.54
CA GLN A 89 6.46 -10.86 -2.48
C GLN A 89 5.86 -11.86 -3.47
N PRO A 90 5.00 -12.81 -3.05
CA PRO A 90 4.43 -13.76 -4.00
C PRO A 90 3.58 -13.10 -5.07
N TRP A 91 3.07 -11.91 -4.84
CA TRP A 91 2.21 -11.22 -5.81
C TRP A 91 2.98 -10.80 -7.06
N LEU A 92 4.29 -10.66 -6.97
CA LEU A 92 5.09 -10.26 -8.12
C LEU A 92 5.17 -11.36 -9.18
N ASP A 93 4.91 -12.60 -8.80
CA ASP A 93 5.01 -13.75 -9.70
C ASP A 93 3.65 -14.19 -10.24
N ASP A 94 2.60 -13.46 -9.93
CA ASP A 94 1.26 -13.79 -10.43
C ASP A 94 1.05 -13.36 -11.85
#